data_23eb21d784284c64dd60eac5ed5c6550
#
_entry.id   23eb21d784284c64dd60eac5ed5c6550
#
_cell.length_a   1.000
_cell.length_b   1.000
_cell.length_c   1.000
_cell.angle_alpha   90.00
_cell.angle_beta   90.00
_cell.angle_gamma   90.00
#
_symmetry.space_group_name_H-M   'P 1'
#
loop_
_entity.id
_entity.type
_entity.pdbx_description
1 polymer ?
#
loop_
_entity_poly.entity_id
_entity_poly.type
_entity_poly.pdbx_seq_one_letter_code
_entity_poly.pdbx_strand_id
1 'polypeptide(L)'
;LFRSRSLVAKMKLIPNKDMLKGKRVLFCDDSIVRGTQLRDNVKVLFEQAGLKECHMRIACPPLVYGCPFINFTSSKSDMELITRRIIEKFEGDANKNLDKYATTGSPEYERMVAEIARQLGLTTLKFNTIEQLIEAIGLPKCQVCTHCFDGSSKHSLEQLADEEEA
;
A
#
# COMPACT_ATOMS: atom_id res chain seq x y z
N LEU A 1 -2.00 19.37 -19.56
CA LEU A 1 -2.13 17.90 -19.41
C LEU A 1 -2.25 17.45 -17.93
N PHE A 2 -1.57 18.11 -16.98
CA PHE A 2 -1.67 17.74 -15.54
C PHE A 2 -3.02 18.09 -14.90
N ARG A 3 -3.66 19.17 -15.32
CA ARG A 3 -4.99 19.57 -14.81
C ARG A 3 -6.09 18.57 -15.20
N SER A 4 -6.00 17.92 -16.35
CA SER A 4 -7.02 16.97 -16.81
C SER A 4 -6.99 15.65 -16.02
N ARG A 5 -5.81 15.14 -15.60
CA ARG A 5 -5.70 13.91 -14.78
C ARG A 5 -6.31 14.09 -13.39
N SER A 6 -6.06 15.23 -12.74
CA SER A 6 -6.67 15.57 -11.45
C SER A 6 -8.19 15.73 -11.56
N LEU A 7 -8.68 16.31 -12.63
CA LEU A 7 -10.12 16.47 -12.88
C LEU A 7 -10.79 15.10 -13.11
N VAL A 8 -10.21 14.26 -13.98
CA VAL A 8 -10.71 12.91 -14.25
C VAL A 8 -10.69 12.02 -12.99
N ALA A 9 -9.66 12.14 -12.14
CA ALA A 9 -9.61 11.43 -10.87
C ALA A 9 -10.74 11.83 -9.92
N LYS A 10 -11.10 13.13 -9.88
CA LYS A 10 -12.23 13.64 -9.09
C LYS A 10 -13.59 13.20 -9.62
N MET A 11 -13.69 12.90 -10.90
CA MET A 11 -14.93 12.42 -11.55
C MET A 11 -15.17 10.91 -11.34
N LYS A 12 -14.15 10.15 -10.92
CA LYS A 12 -14.26 8.69 -10.72
C LYS A 12 -14.98 8.30 -9.43
N LEU A 13 -14.98 9.17 -8.42
CA LEU A 13 -15.64 8.93 -7.15
C LEU A 13 -16.65 10.03 -6.89
N ILE A 14 -17.93 9.72 -7.08
CA ILE A 14 -19.05 10.60 -6.74
C ILE A 14 -19.74 10.01 -5.52
N PRO A 15 -19.46 10.51 -4.29
CA PRO A 15 -20.06 9.97 -3.10
C PRO A 15 -21.56 10.33 -3.03
N ASN A 16 -22.40 9.34 -2.77
CA ASN A 16 -23.80 9.59 -2.43
C ASN A 16 -23.88 10.15 -1.01
N LYS A 17 -24.11 11.46 -0.90
CA LYS A 17 -24.09 12.18 0.37
C LYS A 17 -25.19 11.71 1.33
N ASP A 18 -26.37 11.39 0.82
CA ASP A 18 -27.52 10.98 1.65
C ASP A 18 -27.26 9.60 2.30
N MET A 19 -26.54 8.72 1.58
CA MET A 19 -26.16 7.41 2.11
C MET A 19 -25.00 7.46 3.10
N LEU A 20 -24.08 8.41 2.97
CA LEU A 20 -22.81 8.44 3.71
C LEU A 20 -22.82 9.35 4.93
N LYS A 21 -23.68 10.36 4.95
CA LYS A 21 -23.72 11.36 6.02
C LYS A 21 -23.90 10.72 7.40
N GLY A 22 -22.97 10.99 8.30
CA GLY A 22 -22.94 10.48 9.68
C GLY A 22 -22.66 8.98 9.80
N LYS A 23 -22.34 8.28 8.72
CA LYS A 23 -22.07 6.83 8.73
C LYS A 23 -20.61 6.53 9.09
N ARG A 24 -20.42 5.32 9.61
CA ARG A 24 -19.11 4.65 9.71
C ARG A 24 -19.03 3.67 8.57
N VAL A 25 -17.99 3.77 7.74
CA VAL A 25 -17.84 2.98 6.52
C VAL A 25 -16.56 2.19 6.56
N LEU A 26 -16.63 0.93 6.16
CA LEU A 26 -15.50 0.05 5.92
C LEU A 26 -15.31 -0.07 4.40
N PHE A 27 -14.14 0.34 3.93
CA PHE A 27 -13.69 0.13 2.56
C PHE A 27 -12.70 -1.02 2.50
N CYS A 28 -12.78 -1.80 1.43
CA CYS A 28 -11.77 -2.79 1.05
C CYS A 28 -11.12 -2.37 -0.26
N ASP A 29 -9.79 -2.49 -0.34
CA ASP A 29 -9.02 -2.19 -1.53
C ASP A 29 -7.94 -3.27 -1.72
N ASP A 30 -7.36 -3.36 -2.92
CA ASP A 30 -6.32 -4.35 -3.21
C ASP A 30 -4.97 -3.97 -2.61
N SER A 31 -4.53 -2.73 -2.82
CA SER A 31 -3.20 -2.25 -2.39
C SER A 31 -3.13 -0.75 -2.16
N ILE A 32 -2.14 -0.30 -1.39
CA ILE A 32 -1.76 1.11 -1.28
C ILE A 32 -0.33 1.28 -1.79
N VAL A 33 -0.17 1.94 -2.92
CA VAL A 33 1.14 2.26 -3.49
C VAL A 33 1.59 3.65 -3.03
N ARG A 34 1.09 4.71 -3.64
CA ARG A 34 1.45 6.10 -3.35
C ARG A 34 0.59 6.74 -2.25
N GLY A 35 -0.63 6.28 -2.12
CA GLY A 35 -1.62 6.82 -1.19
C GLY A 35 -2.20 8.20 -1.56
N THR A 36 -1.66 8.89 -2.57
CA THR A 36 -2.06 10.28 -2.88
C THR A 36 -3.52 10.38 -3.29
N GLN A 37 -3.96 9.53 -4.22
CA GLN A 37 -5.35 9.53 -4.71
C GLN A 37 -6.31 9.10 -3.59
N LEU A 38 -5.92 8.11 -2.80
CA LEU A 38 -6.71 7.62 -1.68
C LEU A 38 -6.93 8.71 -0.63
N ARG A 39 -5.87 9.43 -0.25
CA ARG A 39 -5.95 10.58 0.68
C ARG A 39 -6.95 11.63 0.18
N ASP A 40 -6.86 11.99 -1.10
CA ASP A 40 -7.74 13.01 -1.67
C ASP A 40 -9.21 12.53 -1.70
N ASN A 41 -9.45 11.23 -1.98
CA ASN A 41 -10.77 10.62 -1.92
C ASN A 41 -11.33 10.58 -0.49
N VAL A 42 -10.52 10.17 0.49
CA VAL A 42 -10.92 10.15 1.91
C VAL A 42 -11.30 11.55 2.38
N LYS A 43 -10.53 12.58 2.00
CA LYS A 43 -10.86 13.97 2.29
C LYS A 43 -12.23 14.37 1.74
N VAL A 44 -12.54 14.00 0.50
CA VAL A 44 -13.87 14.25 -0.11
C VAL A 44 -14.98 13.55 0.66
N LEU A 45 -14.77 12.33 1.13
CA LEU A 45 -15.77 11.59 1.91
C LEU A 45 -16.08 12.29 3.25
N PHE A 46 -15.10 12.81 3.95
CA PHE A 46 -15.33 13.54 5.19
C PHE A 46 -15.93 14.94 4.95
N GLU A 47 -15.32 15.73 4.07
CA GLU A 47 -15.69 17.14 3.88
C GLU A 47 -16.97 17.33 3.09
N GLN A 48 -17.22 16.50 2.07
CA GLN A 48 -18.37 16.68 1.18
C GLN A 48 -19.53 15.74 1.46
N ALA A 49 -19.24 14.48 1.84
CA ALA A 49 -20.27 13.50 2.14
C ALA A 49 -20.62 13.41 3.65
N GLY A 50 -19.86 14.08 4.51
CA GLY A 50 -20.15 14.12 5.95
C GLY A 50 -19.98 12.77 6.66
N LEU A 51 -19.01 11.96 6.19
CA LEU A 51 -18.71 10.66 6.81
C LEU A 51 -18.25 10.85 8.26
N LYS A 52 -18.65 9.93 9.15
CA LYS A 52 -18.24 9.98 10.56
C LYS A 52 -16.92 9.26 10.79
N GLU A 53 -16.75 8.08 10.23
CA GLU A 53 -15.54 7.26 10.35
C GLU A 53 -15.27 6.55 9.03
N CYS A 54 -13.98 6.48 8.66
CA CYS A 54 -13.47 5.78 7.48
C CYS A 54 -12.49 4.70 7.90
N HIS A 55 -12.90 3.45 7.81
CA HIS A 55 -12.07 2.29 8.09
C HIS A 55 -11.64 1.65 6.79
N MET A 56 -10.38 1.16 6.71
CA MET A 56 -9.89 0.52 5.50
C MET A 56 -9.21 -0.82 5.80
N ARG A 57 -9.44 -1.77 4.91
CA ARG A 57 -8.82 -3.09 4.89
C ARG A 57 -8.22 -3.33 3.53
N ILE A 58 -6.94 -3.67 3.51
CA ILE A 58 -6.17 -3.88 2.28
C ILE A 58 -5.91 -5.37 2.11
N ALA A 59 -6.21 -5.88 0.92
CA ALA A 59 -6.13 -7.31 0.62
C ALA A 59 -4.70 -7.85 0.58
N CYS A 60 -3.71 -7.01 0.25
CA CYS A 60 -2.30 -7.39 0.30
C CYS A 60 -1.57 -6.78 1.50
N PRO A 61 -0.37 -7.30 1.86
CA PRO A 61 0.54 -6.65 2.80
C PRO A 61 1.03 -5.28 2.30
N PRO A 62 1.63 -4.44 3.15
CA PRO A 62 2.28 -3.19 2.71
C PRO A 62 3.38 -3.46 1.69
N LEU A 63 3.42 -2.68 0.63
CA LEU A 63 4.49 -2.73 -0.37
C LEU A 63 5.74 -2.05 0.19
N VAL A 64 6.73 -2.84 0.61
CA VAL A 64 7.99 -2.33 1.19
C VAL A 64 9.11 -2.32 0.15
N TYR A 65 9.07 -3.23 -0.83
CA TYR A 65 10.09 -3.38 -1.87
C TYR A 65 9.50 -3.03 -3.25
N GLY A 66 10.29 -2.37 -4.09
CA GLY A 66 9.94 -2.12 -5.48
C GLY A 66 9.91 -3.44 -6.27
N CYS A 67 8.91 -3.59 -7.13
CA CYS A 67 8.87 -4.76 -8.00
C CYS A 67 9.84 -4.60 -9.17
N PRO A 68 10.76 -5.54 -9.43
CA PRO A 68 11.68 -5.46 -10.56
C PRO A 68 10.97 -5.70 -11.91
N PHE A 69 9.82 -6.41 -11.91
CA PHE A 69 9.10 -6.79 -13.12
C PHE A 69 7.97 -5.85 -13.48
N ILE A 70 7.21 -5.40 -12.49
CA ILE A 70 6.02 -4.57 -12.69
C ILE A 70 6.34 -3.14 -12.25
N ASN A 71 6.27 -2.19 -13.19
CA ASN A 71 6.40 -0.79 -12.87
C ASN A 71 5.11 -0.27 -12.21
N PHE A 72 5.02 -0.36 -10.89
CA PHE A 72 3.95 0.31 -10.14
C PHE A 72 4.05 1.85 -10.24
N THR A 73 5.20 2.34 -10.64
CA THR A 73 5.53 3.76 -10.67
C THR A 73 6.22 4.13 -11.98
N SER A 74 5.91 5.29 -12.52
CA SER A 74 6.49 5.78 -13.78
C SER A 74 7.99 6.08 -13.70
N SER A 75 8.50 6.35 -12.49
CA SER A 75 9.90 6.71 -12.24
C SER A 75 10.79 5.54 -11.84
N LYS A 76 10.22 4.35 -11.62
CA LYS A 76 10.91 3.16 -11.05
C LYS A 76 11.59 3.43 -9.69
N SER A 77 11.24 4.53 -9.03
CA SER A 77 11.80 4.90 -7.73
C SER A 77 10.99 4.30 -6.60
N ASP A 78 11.66 3.64 -5.66
CA ASP A 78 11.06 3.12 -4.43
C ASP A 78 10.45 4.23 -3.57
N MET A 79 10.90 5.47 -3.73
CA MET A 79 10.35 6.66 -3.05
C MET A 79 8.93 7.02 -3.47
N GLU A 80 8.40 6.38 -4.51
CA GLU A 80 6.99 6.49 -4.83
C GLU A 80 6.11 5.63 -3.92
N LEU A 81 6.66 4.63 -3.24
CA LEU A 81 5.96 3.86 -2.22
C LEU A 81 5.74 4.72 -0.96
N ILE A 82 4.51 4.75 -0.47
CA ILE A 82 4.18 5.48 0.78
C ILE A 82 4.98 4.95 1.96
N THR A 83 5.22 3.64 2.01
CA THR A 83 6.02 2.95 3.02
C THR A 83 7.46 3.48 3.06
N ARG A 84 8.12 3.57 1.90
CA ARG A 84 9.51 4.05 1.81
C ARG A 84 9.67 5.51 2.24
N ARG A 85 8.73 6.37 1.89
CA ARG A 85 8.73 7.76 2.37
C ARG A 85 8.57 7.87 3.88
N ILE A 86 7.78 6.95 4.47
CA ILE A 86 7.59 6.89 5.93
C ILE A 86 8.85 6.34 6.61
N ILE A 87 9.47 5.30 6.06
CA ILE A 87 10.74 4.75 6.56
C ILE A 87 11.82 5.84 6.53
N GLU A 88 11.98 6.54 5.42
CA GLU A 88 12.92 7.67 5.33
C GLU A 88 12.65 8.73 6.39
N LYS A 89 11.40 9.09 6.61
CA LYS A 89 11.01 10.05 7.65
C LYS A 89 11.39 9.58 9.06
N PHE A 90 11.31 8.28 9.35
CA PHE A 90 11.57 7.74 10.67
C PHE A 90 13.04 7.42 10.93
N GLU A 91 13.74 6.96 9.90
CA GLU A 91 15.10 6.42 9.99
C GLU A 91 16.17 7.34 9.40
N GLY A 92 15.75 8.36 8.61
CA GLY A 92 16.67 9.20 7.82
C GLY A 92 17.24 8.51 6.57
N ASP A 93 16.83 7.27 6.31
CA ASP A 93 17.21 6.47 5.15
C ASP A 93 16.06 5.53 4.78
N ALA A 94 15.59 5.62 3.54
CA ALA A 94 14.48 4.82 3.03
C ALA A 94 14.79 3.32 2.94
N ASN A 95 16.06 2.92 3.01
CA ASN A 95 16.50 1.52 2.89
C ASN A 95 16.80 0.86 4.23
N LYS A 96 16.68 1.59 5.33
CA LYS A 96 17.06 1.10 6.65
C LYS A 96 15.97 0.24 7.30
N ASN A 97 16.38 -0.88 7.92
CA ASN A 97 15.51 -1.77 8.70
C ASN A 97 14.28 -2.30 7.92
N LEU A 98 14.38 -2.48 6.60
CA LEU A 98 13.24 -2.89 5.75
C LEU A 98 12.58 -4.18 6.21
N ASP A 99 13.36 -5.15 6.65
CA ASP A 99 12.92 -6.42 7.22
C ASP A 99 11.97 -6.23 8.40
N LYS A 100 12.26 -5.28 9.29
CA LYS A 100 11.40 -4.97 10.44
C LYS A 100 10.08 -4.33 9.99
N TYR A 101 10.14 -3.44 9.00
CA TYR A 101 8.93 -2.82 8.42
C TYR A 101 8.09 -3.79 7.59
N ALA A 102 8.69 -4.85 7.05
CA ALA A 102 8.01 -5.92 6.34
C ALA A 102 7.41 -7.00 7.28
N THR A 103 7.91 -7.10 8.52
CA THR A 103 7.47 -8.11 9.48
C THR A 103 6.20 -7.66 10.20
N THR A 104 5.07 -8.31 9.87
CA THR A 104 3.77 -8.02 10.51
C THR A 104 3.86 -8.17 12.03
N GLY A 105 3.35 -7.17 12.75
CA GLY A 105 3.34 -7.16 14.21
C GLY A 105 4.62 -6.65 14.87
N SER A 106 5.66 -6.32 14.11
CA SER A 106 6.82 -5.63 14.68
C SER A 106 6.46 -4.20 15.10
N PRO A 107 7.16 -3.60 16.08
CA PRO A 107 6.94 -2.21 16.47
C PRO A 107 7.09 -1.22 15.28
N GLU A 108 8.05 -1.47 14.41
CA GLU A 108 8.31 -0.67 13.22
C GLU A 108 7.17 -0.78 12.21
N TYR A 109 6.65 -1.99 11.96
CA TYR A 109 5.48 -2.22 11.12
C TYR A 109 4.25 -1.48 11.64
N GLU A 110 3.92 -1.65 12.92
CA GLU A 110 2.74 -1.01 13.53
C GLU A 110 2.85 0.51 13.49
N ARG A 111 4.04 1.06 13.75
CA ARG A 111 4.30 2.51 13.65
C ARG A 111 4.14 3.01 12.21
N MET A 112 4.59 2.26 11.22
CA MET A 112 4.43 2.59 9.80
C MET A 112 2.95 2.57 9.40
N VAL A 113 2.21 1.53 9.75
CA VAL A 113 0.76 1.41 9.44
C VAL A 113 -0.03 2.55 10.08
N ALA A 114 0.27 2.88 11.34
CA ALA A 114 -0.36 4.01 12.02
C ALA A 114 -0.08 5.35 11.31
N GLU A 115 1.15 5.56 10.84
CA GLU A 115 1.52 6.78 10.11
C GLU A 115 0.86 6.82 8.70
N ILE A 116 0.74 5.68 8.01
CA ILE A 116 -0.01 5.60 6.76
C ILE A 116 -1.47 6.02 7.00
N ALA A 117 -2.12 5.45 8.01
CA ALA A 117 -3.51 5.78 8.36
C ALA A 117 -3.67 7.28 8.64
N ARG A 118 -2.74 7.86 9.40
CA ARG A 118 -2.72 9.29 9.73
C ARG A 118 -2.57 10.17 8.48
N GLN A 119 -1.64 9.83 7.58
CA GLN A 119 -1.41 10.61 6.34
C GLN A 119 -2.59 10.54 5.37
N LEU A 120 -3.31 9.42 5.37
CA LEU A 120 -4.48 9.21 4.52
C LEU A 120 -5.78 9.73 5.15
N GLY A 121 -5.75 10.15 6.44
CA GLY A 121 -6.94 10.61 7.16
C GLY A 121 -7.91 9.49 7.50
N LEU A 122 -7.45 8.25 7.63
CA LEU A 122 -8.27 7.09 7.96
C LEU A 122 -8.49 6.97 9.47
N THR A 123 -9.67 6.52 9.88
CA THR A 123 -9.96 6.18 11.28
C THR A 123 -9.20 4.92 11.71
N THR A 124 -9.19 3.88 10.86
CA THR A 124 -8.35 2.69 11.05
C THR A 124 -7.88 2.13 9.70
N LEU A 125 -6.69 1.55 9.71
CA LEU A 125 -6.11 0.84 8.58
C LEU A 125 -5.58 -0.50 9.04
N LYS A 126 -5.84 -1.57 8.28
CA LYS A 126 -5.19 -2.88 8.43
C LYS A 126 -4.89 -3.48 7.08
N PHE A 127 -3.80 -4.19 7.01
CA PHE A 127 -3.38 -4.99 5.86
C PHE A 127 -3.54 -6.47 6.19
N ASN A 128 -3.70 -7.31 5.18
CA ASN A 128 -3.54 -8.74 5.35
C ASN A 128 -2.05 -9.08 5.55
N THR A 129 -1.79 -10.26 6.13
CA THR A 129 -0.44 -10.82 6.21
C THR A 129 -0.09 -11.56 4.92
N ILE A 130 1.19 -11.89 4.72
CA ILE A 130 1.64 -12.70 3.58
C ILE A 130 0.99 -14.09 3.63
N GLU A 131 0.89 -14.67 4.81
CA GLU A 131 0.27 -15.99 5.03
C GLU A 131 -1.20 -15.98 4.62
N GLN A 132 -1.96 -14.97 5.06
CA GLN A 132 -3.38 -14.82 4.68
C GLN A 132 -3.56 -14.60 3.18
N LEU A 133 -2.65 -13.85 2.54
CA LEU A 133 -2.67 -13.65 1.09
C LEU A 133 -2.41 -14.96 0.35
N ILE A 134 -1.40 -15.73 0.75
CA ILE A 134 -1.05 -17.03 0.15
C ILE A 134 -2.19 -18.04 0.33
N GLU A 135 -2.78 -18.10 1.53
CA GLU A 135 -3.94 -18.94 1.81
C GLU A 135 -5.11 -18.59 0.91
N ALA A 136 -5.40 -17.31 0.72
CA ALA A 136 -6.48 -16.82 -0.14
C ALA A 136 -6.24 -17.14 -1.62
N ILE A 137 -4.98 -17.14 -2.08
CA ILE A 137 -4.60 -17.52 -3.45
C ILE A 137 -4.75 -19.03 -3.66
N GLY A 138 -4.55 -19.84 -2.62
CA GLY A 138 -4.67 -21.30 -2.68
C GLY A 138 -3.52 -22.02 -3.40
N LEU A 139 -2.37 -21.35 -3.56
CA LEU A 139 -1.15 -21.93 -4.15
C LEU A 139 -0.06 -22.08 -3.07
N PRO A 140 0.86 -23.06 -3.23
CA PRO A 140 2.04 -23.15 -2.36
C PRO A 140 2.89 -21.88 -2.42
N LYS A 141 3.52 -21.49 -1.30
CA LYS A 141 4.34 -20.27 -1.23
C LYS A 141 5.44 -20.21 -2.29
N CYS A 142 6.05 -21.33 -2.65
CA CYS A 142 7.08 -21.44 -3.69
C CYS A 142 6.56 -21.12 -5.11
N GLN A 143 5.26 -21.05 -5.32
CA GLN A 143 4.63 -20.68 -6.61
C GLN A 143 4.08 -19.24 -6.60
N VAL A 144 4.26 -18.50 -5.51
CA VAL A 144 3.74 -17.14 -5.35
C VAL A 144 4.89 -16.18 -5.08
N CYS A 145 5.04 -15.17 -5.95
CA CYS A 145 6.03 -14.13 -5.72
C CYS A 145 5.53 -13.16 -4.63
N THR A 146 6.31 -13.03 -3.55
CA THR A 146 6.04 -12.10 -2.43
C THR A 146 7.08 -10.99 -2.30
N HIS A 147 7.95 -10.82 -3.30
CA HIS A 147 9.06 -9.87 -3.27
C HIS A 147 8.66 -8.45 -2.83
N CYS A 148 7.56 -7.93 -3.34
CA CYS A 148 7.12 -6.56 -3.01
C CYS A 148 6.82 -6.36 -1.52
N PHE A 149 6.56 -7.43 -0.79
CA PHE A 149 6.18 -7.42 0.63
C PHE A 149 7.36 -7.74 1.54
N ASP A 150 8.15 -8.78 1.23
CA ASP A 150 9.20 -9.34 2.09
C ASP A 150 10.62 -9.36 1.50
N GLY A 151 10.77 -8.97 0.22
CA GLY A 151 12.06 -8.99 -0.47
C GLY A 151 12.58 -10.40 -0.84
N SER A 152 11.81 -11.46 -0.59
CA SER A 152 12.28 -12.87 -0.63
C SER A 152 12.64 -13.39 -2.03
N SER A 153 12.13 -12.79 -3.10
CA SER A 153 12.39 -13.27 -4.48
C SER A 153 13.73 -12.79 -5.04
N LYS A 154 14.48 -11.97 -4.31
CA LYS A 154 15.75 -11.42 -4.80
C LYS A 154 16.80 -12.51 -5.05
N HIS A 155 16.84 -13.51 -4.16
CA HIS A 155 17.79 -14.63 -4.28
C HIS A 155 17.44 -15.61 -5.40
N SER A 156 16.15 -15.89 -5.61
CA SER A 156 15.73 -16.83 -6.68
C SER A 156 15.92 -16.25 -8.09
N LEU A 157 15.93 -14.91 -8.22
CA LEU A 157 16.12 -14.25 -9.52
C LEU A 157 17.59 -14.10 -9.89
N GLU A 158 18.45 -13.87 -8.92
CA GLU A 158 19.91 -13.91 -9.12
C GLU A 158 20.35 -15.33 -9.50
N GLN A 159 19.77 -16.38 -8.88
CA GLN A 159 20.03 -17.78 -9.24
C GLN A 159 19.54 -18.16 -10.64
N LEU A 160 18.38 -17.67 -11.08
CA LEU A 160 17.85 -17.91 -12.43
C LEU A 160 18.66 -17.16 -13.50
N ALA A 161 19.17 -15.97 -13.20
CA ALA A 161 20.05 -15.24 -14.12
C ALA A 161 21.41 -15.95 -14.29
N ASP A 162 21.97 -16.48 -13.20
CA ASP A 162 23.23 -17.24 -13.23
C ASP A 162 23.07 -18.59 -13.97
N GLU A 163 21.89 -19.20 -13.96
CA GLU A 163 21.58 -20.44 -14.70
C GLU A 163 21.36 -20.20 -16.21
N GLU A 164 20.94 -19.00 -16.63
CA GLU A 164 20.80 -18.65 -18.06
C GLU A 164 22.13 -18.22 -18.71
N GLU A 165 23.14 -17.84 -17.91
CA GLU A 165 24.49 -17.49 -18.41
C GLU A 165 25.48 -18.68 -18.38
N ALA A 166 25.09 -19.84 -17.87
CA ALA A 166 25.92 -21.06 -17.78
C ALA A 166 25.59 -22.07 -18.88
#